data_bcf1076aa4d4aa485315d335ca3d918b
#
_entry.id   bcf1076aa4d4aa485315d335ca3d918b
#
_cell.length_a   1.000
_cell.length_b   1.000
_cell.length_c   1.000
_cell.angle_alpha   90.00
_cell.angle_beta   90.00
_cell.angle_gamma   90.00
#
_symmetry.space_group_name_H-M   'P 1'
#
loop_
_entity.id
_entity.type
_entity.pdbx_description
1 polymer ?
#
loop_
_entity_poly.entity_id
_entity_poly.type
_entity_poly.pdbx_seq_one_letter_code
_entity_poly.pdbx_strand_id
1 'polypeptide(L)'
;MEKKNTPLPTTSLLISSAAQHSTNLIEQLISAVLFKHDPCSINFDGENYGEYNLEAKRISNKLTNCENVNDLKIIIDNVFNQSFGIDWGQFISSNHKSLHLGFMAREIWTMNEILFN
;
A
#
# COMPACT_ATOMS: atom_id res chain seq x y z
N MET A 1 20.45 10.16 22.62
CA MET A 1 20.56 9.59 22.33
C MET A 1 20.59 8.94 22.12
N GLU A 2 20.16 9.25 21.95
CA GLU A 2 20.15 8.73 21.52
C GLU A 2 20.17 8.02 21.22
N LYS A 3 20.13 8.16 21.05
CA LYS A 3 20.13 7.57 20.49
C LYS A 3 20.26 6.84 20.27
N LYS A 4 20.26 6.94 20.18
CA LYS A 4 20.26 6.35 19.69
C LYS A 4 20.31 5.53 19.43
N ASN A 5 20.35 5.73 19.40
CA ASN A 5 20.28 4.97 18.88
C ASN A 5 20.10 4.26 18.36
N THR A 6 20.07 4.38 18.03
CA THR A 6 19.76 3.82 17.27
C THR A 6 19.52 3.02 16.64
N PRO A 7 19.50 2.78 16.42
CA PRO A 7 19.17 2.12 15.77
C PRO A 7 18.59 1.53 15.23
N LEU A 8 18.39 1.12 15.26
CA LEU A 8 17.48 0.93 14.57
C LEU A 8 17.30 1.65 13.90
N PRO A 9 18.11 1.92 13.81
CA PRO A 9 17.85 3.08 13.32
C PRO A 9 16.81 3.44 12.79
N THR A 10 16.62 2.91 12.50
CA THR A 10 15.32 3.00 12.01
C THR A 10 14.39 3.42 13.05
N THR A 11 14.53 2.89 14.20
CA THR A 11 13.61 3.18 15.27
C THR A 11 13.69 4.61 15.72
N SER A 12 14.87 5.16 15.79
CA SER A 12 14.98 6.54 16.22
C SER A 12 14.38 7.49 15.20
N LEU A 13 14.50 7.15 13.94
CA LEU A 13 13.85 7.94 12.90
C LEU A 13 12.36 7.89 13.03
N LEU A 14 11.85 6.76 13.46
CA LEU A 14 10.42 6.61 13.59
C LEU A 14 9.82 7.54 14.62
N ILE A 15 10.62 8.03 15.52
CA ILE A 15 10.09 8.81 16.60
C ILE A 15 10.12 10.29 16.32
N SER A 16 10.82 10.71 15.30
CA SER A 16 10.96 12.13 15.03
C SER A 16 9.62 12.81 14.88
N SER A 17 8.63 12.12 14.41
CA SER A 17 7.27 12.65 14.35
C SER A 17 6.33 11.47 14.29
N ALA A 18 5.66 11.21 15.39
CA ALA A 18 4.81 10.02 15.49
C ALA A 18 3.76 10.00 14.39
N ALA A 19 3.08 11.12 14.17
CA ALA A 19 2.02 11.15 13.17
C ALA A 19 2.58 10.94 11.77
N GLN A 20 3.69 11.57 11.46
CA GLN A 20 4.31 11.43 10.15
C GLN A 20 4.83 10.03 9.95
N HIS A 21 5.40 9.43 10.98
CA HIS A 21 5.90 8.07 10.89
C HIS A 21 4.79 7.05 10.72
N SER A 22 3.66 7.27 11.39
CA SER A 22 2.51 6.39 11.21
C SER A 22 2.03 6.42 9.77
N THR A 23 1.95 7.63 9.19
CA THR A 23 1.55 7.78 7.81
C THR A 23 2.55 7.10 6.88
N ASN A 24 3.84 7.32 7.12
CA ASN A 24 4.87 6.70 6.29
C ASN A 24 4.86 5.19 6.41
N LEU A 25 4.60 4.68 7.59
CA LEU A 25 4.55 3.24 7.78
C LEU A 25 3.39 2.63 6.99
N ILE A 26 2.23 3.25 7.03
CA ILE A 26 1.10 2.78 6.25
C ILE A 26 1.42 2.79 4.76
N GLU A 27 2.01 3.87 4.27
CA GLU A 27 2.39 3.93 2.86
C GLU A 27 3.35 2.81 2.51
N GLN A 28 4.34 2.56 3.36
CA GLN A 28 5.31 1.50 3.12
C GLN A 28 4.66 0.13 3.09
N LEU A 29 3.73 -0.12 3.99
CA LEU A 29 3.04 -1.39 4.04
C LEU A 29 2.16 -1.58 2.81
N ILE A 30 1.45 -0.54 2.41
CA ILE A 30 0.64 -0.61 1.21
C ILE A 30 1.53 -0.85 -0.01
N SER A 31 2.64 -0.13 -0.11
CA SER A 31 3.57 -0.32 -1.21
C SER A 31 4.08 -1.76 -1.27
N ALA A 32 4.37 -2.35 -0.11
CA ALA A 32 4.84 -3.74 -0.06
C ALA A 32 3.76 -4.71 -0.52
N VAL A 33 2.50 -4.47 -0.14
CA VAL A 33 1.40 -5.32 -0.58
C VAL A 33 1.24 -5.21 -2.10
N LEU A 34 1.24 -3.99 -2.63
CA LEU A 34 1.11 -3.81 -4.07
C LEU A 34 2.27 -4.42 -4.82
N PHE A 35 3.48 -4.26 -4.30
CA PHE A 35 4.67 -4.84 -4.92
C PHE A 35 4.56 -6.37 -4.96
N LYS A 36 4.14 -6.96 -3.86
CA LYS A 36 4.03 -8.41 -3.77
C LYS A 36 3.04 -8.97 -4.78
N HIS A 37 1.90 -8.31 -4.94
CA HIS A 37 0.88 -8.76 -5.88
C HIS A 37 1.19 -8.38 -7.31
N ASP A 38 1.92 -7.28 -7.50
CA ASP A 38 2.32 -6.78 -8.82
C ASP A 38 1.18 -6.81 -9.84
N PRO A 39 0.05 -6.16 -9.54
CA PRO A 39 -1.15 -6.30 -10.37
C PRO A 39 -1.01 -5.74 -11.77
N CYS A 40 -0.03 -4.87 -12.01
CA CYS A 40 0.20 -4.31 -13.35
C CYS A 40 1.40 -4.93 -14.04
N SER A 41 2.03 -5.94 -13.42
CA SER A 41 3.16 -6.67 -13.97
C SER A 41 4.32 -5.76 -14.37
N ILE A 42 4.64 -4.81 -13.51
CA ILE A 42 5.73 -3.86 -13.78
C ILE A 42 6.97 -4.15 -12.95
N ASN A 43 6.96 -5.22 -12.18
CA ASN A 43 8.07 -5.60 -11.33
C ASN A 43 8.94 -6.61 -12.07
N PHE A 44 9.66 -6.11 -13.08
CA PHE A 44 10.33 -6.99 -14.02
C PHE A 44 11.51 -7.74 -13.44
N ASP A 45 12.27 -7.11 -12.55
CA ASP A 45 13.48 -7.72 -12.02
C ASP A 45 13.36 -8.10 -10.55
N GLY A 46 12.24 -7.82 -9.94
CA GLY A 46 12.01 -8.18 -8.55
C GLY A 46 12.80 -7.36 -7.54
N GLU A 47 13.46 -6.31 -7.98
CA GLU A 47 14.32 -5.53 -7.11
C GLU A 47 13.87 -4.10 -6.87
N ASN A 48 12.95 -3.61 -7.66
CA ASN A 48 12.52 -2.23 -7.53
C ASN A 48 11.28 -2.15 -6.64
N TYR A 49 11.51 -2.07 -5.35
CA TYR A 49 10.43 -2.12 -4.36
C TYR A 49 9.57 -0.86 -4.35
N GLY A 50 9.98 0.18 -5.07
CA GLY A 50 9.24 1.44 -5.08
C GLY A 50 8.31 1.63 -6.25
N GLU A 51 8.05 0.58 -7.02
CA GLU A 51 7.29 0.74 -8.25
C GLU A 51 5.85 1.17 -8.05
N TYR A 52 5.29 0.91 -6.87
CA TYR A 52 3.92 1.29 -6.57
C TYR A 52 3.84 2.36 -5.48
N ASN A 53 4.94 3.10 -5.24
CA ASN A 53 4.97 4.08 -4.15
C ASN A 53 3.94 5.19 -4.31
N LEU A 54 3.76 5.68 -5.53
CA LEU A 54 2.78 6.75 -5.77
C LEU A 54 1.36 6.26 -5.50
N GLU A 55 1.05 5.07 -5.97
CA GLU A 55 -0.26 4.48 -5.74
C GLU A 55 -0.49 4.22 -4.27
N ALA A 56 0.54 3.73 -3.58
CA ALA A 56 0.44 3.50 -2.14
C ALA A 56 0.14 4.78 -1.39
N LYS A 57 0.78 5.87 -1.77
CA LYS A 57 0.53 7.15 -1.14
C LYS A 57 -0.91 7.60 -1.35
N ARG A 58 -1.39 7.46 -2.57
CA ARG A 58 -2.76 7.85 -2.89
C ARG A 58 -3.79 7.02 -2.12
N ILE A 59 -3.52 5.73 -2.02
CA ILE A 59 -4.40 4.84 -1.26
C ILE A 59 -4.38 5.21 0.21
N SER A 60 -3.20 5.43 0.78
CA SER A 60 -3.08 5.75 2.20
C SER A 60 -3.82 7.04 2.55
N ASN A 61 -3.80 8.02 1.65
CA ASN A 61 -4.49 9.28 1.88
C ASN A 61 -6.00 9.13 1.97
N LYS A 62 -6.53 8.07 1.39
CA LYS A 62 -7.98 7.84 1.37
C LYS A 62 -8.42 6.75 2.34
N LEU A 63 -7.46 6.08 2.98
CA LEU A 63 -7.77 4.94 3.82
C LEU A 63 -8.65 5.31 5.01
N THR A 64 -8.44 6.49 5.58
CA THR A 64 -9.22 6.93 6.73
C THR A 64 -10.69 7.15 6.39
N ASN A 65 -11.01 7.30 5.12
CA ASN A 65 -12.40 7.48 4.70
C ASN A 65 -13.12 6.15 4.46
N CYS A 66 -12.40 5.05 4.58
CA CYS A 66 -13.00 3.72 4.35
C CYS A 66 -13.66 3.22 5.61
N GLU A 67 -14.86 2.70 5.48
CA GLU A 67 -15.58 2.10 6.58
C GLU A 67 -15.46 0.58 6.59
N ASN A 68 -15.06 0.00 5.47
CA ASN A 68 -14.95 -1.45 5.34
C ASN A 68 -14.01 -1.79 4.20
N VAL A 69 -13.75 -3.08 4.07
CA VAL A 69 -12.85 -3.59 3.03
C VAL A 69 -13.35 -3.27 1.63
N ASN A 70 -14.65 -3.27 1.44
CA ASN A 70 -15.21 -3.01 0.13
C ASN A 70 -14.94 -1.58 -0.33
N ASP A 71 -15.03 -0.62 0.60
CA ASP A 71 -14.66 0.76 0.28
C ASP A 71 -13.21 0.84 -0.17
N LEU A 72 -12.34 0.11 0.50
CA LEU A 72 -10.92 0.11 0.16
C LEU A 72 -10.70 -0.50 -1.21
N LYS A 73 -11.43 -1.56 -1.54
CA LYS A 73 -11.37 -2.17 -2.87
C LYS A 73 -11.66 -1.15 -3.96
N ILE A 74 -12.70 -0.37 -3.75
CA ILE A 74 -13.10 0.67 -4.72
C ILE A 74 -12.01 1.72 -4.86
N ILE A 75 -11.41 2.11 -3.75
CA ILE A 75 -10.35 3.10 -3.77
C ILE A 75 -9.13 2.58 -4.51
N ILE A 76 -8.74 1.34 -4.26
CA ILE A 76 -7.60 0.75 -4.96
C ILE A 76 -7.86 0.74 -6.47
N ASP A 77 -9.04 0.31 -6.87
CA ASP A 77 -9.38 0.27 -8.29
C ASP A 77 -9.33 1.66 -8.91
N ASN A 78 -9.89 2.66 -8.23
CA ASN A 78 -9.88 4.03 -8.73
C ASN A 78 -8.46 4.58 -8.84
N VAL A 79 -7.61 4.32 -7.86
CA VAL A 79 -6.22 4.77 -7.91
C VAL A 79 -5.50 4.13 -9.08
N PHE A 80 -5.72 2.85 -9.29
CA PHE A 80 -5.07 2.15 -10.40
C PHE A 80 -5.60 2.61 -11.75
N ASN A 81 -6.90 2.88 -11.85
CA ASN A 81 -7.46 3.46 -13.07
C ASN A 81 -6.79 4.80 -13.39
N GLN A 82 -6.55 5.59 -12.37
CA GLN A 82 -5.94 6.90 -12.54
C GLN A 82 -4.48 6.81 -12.94
N SER A 83 -3.74 5.87 -12.35
CA SER A 83 -2.31 5.74 -12.60
C SER A 83 -2.01 4.98 -13.89
N PHE A 84 -2.77 3.95 -14.19
CA PHE A 84 -2.45 3.00 -15.26
C PHE A 84 -3.51 2.90 -16.34
N GLY A 85 -4.62 3.62 -16.21
CA GLY A 85 -5.70 3.57 -17.16
C GLY A 85 -6.76 2.54 -16.79
N ILE A 86 -7.92 2.69 -17.40
CA ILE A 86 -9.07 1.84 -17.06
C ILE A 86 -8.81 0.37 -17.38
N ASP A 87 -7.84 0.12 -18.24
CA ASP A 87 -7.49 -1.25 -18.62
C ASP A 87 -6.38 -1.85 -17.76
N TRP A 88 -6.09 -1.24 -16.62
CA TRP A 88 -5.07 -1.79 -15.76
C TRP A 88 -5.42 -3.25 -15.43
N GLY A 89 -4.40 -4.06 -15.32
CA GLY A 89 -4.63 -5.48 -15.06
C GLY A 89 -5.05 -6.25 -16.29
N GLN A 90 -4.87 -5.68 -17.49
CA GLN A 90 -5.24 -6.37 -18.72
C GLN A 90 -4.50 -7.68 -18.91
N PHE A 91 -3.35 -7.84 -18.26
CA PHE A 91 -2.58 -9.07 -18.30
C PHE A 91 -3.14 -10.11 -17.34
N ILE A 92 -4.14 -9.75 -16.58
CA ILE A 92 -4.82 -10.63 -15.64
C ILE A 92 -6.23 -10.81 -16.16
N SER A 93 -6.76 -12.04 -16.18
CA SER A 93 -8.14 -12.22 -16.61
C SER A 93 -9.06 -11.39 -15.71
N SER A 94 -10.23 -11.04 -16.22
CA SER A 94 -11.16 -10.18 -15.48
C SER A 94 -11.53 -10.79 -14.12
N ASN A 95 -11.63 -12.12 -14.06
CA ASN A 95 -11.93 -12.76 -12.79
C ASN A 95 -10.77 -12.61 -11.82
N HIS A 96 -9.55 -12.69 -12.33
CA HIS A 96 -8.36 -12.54 -11.49
C HIS A 96 -8.18 -11.11 -10.99
N LYS A 97 -8.58 -10.13 -11.81
CA LYS A 97 -8.50 -8.73 -11.37
C LYS A 97 -9.32 -8.51 -10.10
N SER A 98 -10.55 -9.02 -10.08
CA SER A 98 -11.40 -8.89 -8.91
C SER A 98 -10.81 -9.61 -7.70
N LEU A 99 -10.22 -10.78 -7.91
CA LEU A 99 -9.57 -11.51 -6.84
C LEU A 99 -8.37 -10.75 -6.29
N HIS A 100 -7.55 -10.20 -7.17
CA HIS A 100 -6.39 -9.41 -6.73
C HIS A 100 -6.81 -8.20 -5.93
N LEU A 101 -7.84 -7.50 -6.38
CA LEU A 101 -8.37 -6.36 -5.64
C LEU A 101 -8.81 -6.79 -4.24
N GLY A 102 -9.51 -7.91 -4.16
CA GLY A 102 -9.97 -8.42 -2.88
C GLY A 102 -8.84 -8.81 -1.95
N PHE A 103 -7.83 -9.48 -2.48
CA PHE A 103 -6.67 -9.89 -1.68
C PHE A 103 -5.89 -8.68 -1.18
N MET A 104 -5.62 -7.72 -2.06
CA MET A 104 -4.87 -6.53 -1.67
C MET A 104 -5.63 -5.71 -0.63
N ALA A 105 -6.91 -5.50 -0.86
CA ALA A 105 -7.71 -4.71 0.06
C ALA A 105 -7.79 -5.36 1.42
N ARG A 106 -8.00 -6.67 1.46
CA ARG A 106 -8.12 -7.39 2.72
C ARG A 106 -6.81 -7.37 3.49
N GLU A 107 -5.71 -7.54 2.78
CA GLU A 107 -4.41 -7.54 3.42
C GLU A 107 -4.09 -6.15 4.00
N ILE A 108 -4.33 -5.10 3.24
CA ILE A 108 -4.10 -3.74 3.71
C ILE A 108 -5.01 -3.41 4.89
N TRP A 109 -6.26 -3.79 4.79
CA TRP A 109 -7.23 -3.53 5.86
C TRP A 109 -6.81 -4.20 7.16
N THR A 110 -6.43 -5.48 7.07
CA THR A 110 -6.02 -6.23 8.23
C THR A 110 -4.78 -5.62 8.88
N MET A 111 -3.80 -5.25 8.08
CA MET A 111 -2.59 -4.63 8.61
C MET A 111 -2.90 -3.31 9.28
N ASN A 112 -3.79 -2.53 8.70
CA ASN A 112 -4.16 -1.26 9.29
C ASN A 112 -4.85 -1.47 10.64
N GLU A 113 -5.72 -2.46 10.74
CA GLU A 113 -6.39 -2.73 12.00
C GLU A 113 -5.42 -3.21 13.08
N ILE A 114 -4.48 -4.06 12.69
CA ILE A 114 -3.52 -4.58 13.66
C ILE A 114 -2.62 -3.47 14.20
N LEU A 115 -2.20 -2.56 13.33
CA LEU A 115 -1.20 -1.57 13.70
C LEU A 115 -1.79 -0.29 14.29
N PHE A 116 -3.02 0.05 13.96
CA PHE A 116 -3.55 1.37 14.29
C PHE A 116 -4.91 1.34 14.97
N ASN A 117 -5.43 0.19 15.23
CA ASN A 117 -6.64 0.02 16.02
C ASN A 117 -6.36 -0.92 17.21
#